data_f238819c5682315b5484401218e860fe
#
_entry.id   f238819c5682315b5484401218e860fe
#
_cell.length_a   1.000
_cell.length_b   1.000
_cell.length_c   1.000
_cell.angle_alpha   90.00
_cell.angle_beta   90.00
_cell.angle_gamma   90.00
#
_symmetry.space_group_name_H-M   'P 1'
#
loop_
_entity.id
_entity.type
_entity.pdbx_description
1 polymer ?
#
loop_
_entity_poly.entity_id
_entity_poly.type
_entity_poly.pdbx_seq_one_letter_code
_entity_poly.pdbx_strand_id
1 'polypeptide(L)'
;MPFLIAAQMTLVVAFIILFIKAADLKDNIPLCFFAVHLACAGLYPIPPGVSAWTVNNLGPQKRAMGIALMVMIGSIGGVIGSFIYLERESPKYPTGFATSLSAAGLGVVAALTLELFYSKINKRRDQMSEEEVRATYSVEELIDMDDRSPLFRYNL
;
A
#
# COMPACT_ATOMS: atom_id res chain seq x y z
N MET A 1 -8.15 6.03 -0.13
CA MET A 1 -7.53 4.77 0.37
C MET A 1 -8.43 3.52 0.41
N PRO A 2 -9.76 3.58 0.43
CA PRO A 2 -10.59 2.37 0.63
C PRO A 2 -10.36 1.27 -0.41
N PHE A 3 -10.11 1.64 -1.65
CA PHE A 3 -9.81 0.70 -2.73
C PHE A 3 -8.51 -0.10 -2.50
N LEU A 4 -7.45 0.56 -2.05
CA LEU A 4 -6.17 -0.10 -1.74
C LEU A 4 -6.30 -1.03 -0.53
N ILE A 5 -7.02 -0.60 0.50
CA ILE A 5 -7.27 -1.42 1.69
C ILE A 5 -8.09 -2.66 1.31
N ALA A 6 -9.14 -2.52 0.48
CA ALA A 6 -9.93 -3.64 0.01
C ALA A 6 -9.08 -4.65 -0.78
N ALA A 7 -8.23 -4.19 -1.69
CA ALA A 7 -7.31 -5.03 -2.45
C ALA A 7 -6.31 -5.77 -1.54
N GLN A 8 -5.74 -5.08 -0.56
CA GLN A 8 -4.83 -5.69 0.43
C GLN A 8 -5.53 -6.68 1.35
N MET A 9 -6.75 -6.41 1.79
CA MET A 9 -7.54 -7.35 2.60
C MET A 9 -7.87 -8.62 1.81
N THR A 10 -8.20 -8.50 0.52
CA THR A 10 -8.39 -9.63 -0.38
C THR A 10 -7.12 -10.49 -0.46
N LEU A 11 -5.96 -9.86 -0.58
CA LEU A 11 -4.66 -10.52 -0.60
C LEU A 11 -4.36 -11.25 0.72
N VAL A 12 -4.63 -10.63 1.87
CA VAL A 12 -4.48 -11.24 3.20
C VAL A 12 -5.35 -12.50 3.32
N VAL A 13 -6.62 -12.41 2.93
CA VAL A 13 -7.54 -13.57 2.97
C VAL A 13 -7.01 -14.72 2.09
N ALA A 14 -6.54 -14.41 0.89
CA ALA A 14 -5.97 -15.40 -0.02
C ALA A 14 -4.74 -16.09 0.59
N PHE A 15 -3.81 -15.33 1.17
CA PHE A 15 -2.62 -15.92 1.80
C PHE A 15 -2.93 -16.69 3.08
N ILE A 16 -3.95 -16.33 3.85
CA ILE A 16 -4.43 -17.14 4.99
C ILE A 16 -4.91 -18.50 4.50
N ILE A 17 -5.72 -18.55 3.44
CA ILE A 17 -6.21 -19.81 2.86
C ILE A 17 -5.02 -20.66 2.40
N LEU A 18 -4.08 -20.08 1.67
CA LEU A 18 -2.90 -20.78 1.17
C LEU A 18 -2.02 -21.29 2.32
N PHE A 19 -1.76 -20.47 3.33
CA PHE A 19 -0.95 -20.85 4.48
C PHE A 19 -1.52 -22.06 5.24
N ILE A 20 -2.86 -22.10 5.41
CA ILE A 20 -3.53 -23.17 6.16
C ILE A 20 -3.69 -24.43 5.31
N LYS A 21 -4.03 -24.30 4.01
CA LYS A 21 -4.47 -25.41 3.15
C LYS A 21 -3.40 -25.98 2.25
N ALA A 22 -2.30 -25.28 1.99
CA ALA A 22 -1.20 -25.82 1.19
C ALA A 22 -0.51 -27.01 1.87
N ALA A 23 -0.67 -27.21 3.18
CA ALA A 23 -0.16 -28.37 3.88
C ALA A 23 -0.81 -29.68 3.38
N ASP A 24 -2.10 -29.64 3.04
CA ASP A 24 -2.89 -30.78 2.56
C ASP A 24 -3.37 -30.52 1.12
N LEU A 25 -2.42 -30.20 0.24
CA LEU A 25 -2.69 -29.76 -1.12
C LEU A 25 -3.54 -30.77 -1.91
N LYS A 26 -3.26 -32.08 -1.74
CA LYS A 26 -3.96 -33.16 -2.51
C LYS A 26 -5.48 -33.14 -2.30
N ASP A 27 -5.92 -32.82 -1.08
CA ASP A 27 -7.34 -32.82 -0.71
C ASP A 27 -8.00 -31.45 -0.93
N ASN A 28 -7.20 -30.40 -1.16
CA ASN A 28 -7.67 -29.02 -1.26
C ASN A 28 -7.27 -28.30 -2.57
N ILE A 29 -6.98 -29.05 -3.64
CA ILE A 29 -6.53 -28.48 -4.94
C ILE A 29 -7.47 -27.36 -5.43
N PRO A 30 -8.81 -27.55 -5.52
CA PRO A 30 -9.70 -26.51 -6.03
C PRO A 30 -9.67 -25.24 -5.18
N LEU A 31 -9.58 -25.39 -3.85
CA LEU A 31 -9.56 -24.26 -2.91
C LEU A 31 -8.24 -23.49 -3.01
N CYS A 32 -7.11 -24.19 -3.07
CA CYS A 32 -5.80 -23.55 -3.24
C CYS A 32 -5.70 -22.86 -4.61
N PHE A 33 -6.22 -23.48 -5.66
CA PHE A 33 -6.29 -22.85 -6.99
C PHE A 33 -7.13 -21.56 -6.99
N PHE A 34 -8.30 -21.59 -6.36
CA PHE A 34 -9.13 -20.40 -6.17
C PHE A 34 -8.40 -19.33 -5.36
N ALA A 35 -7.72 -19.71 -4.28
CA ALA A 35 -6.97 -18.77 -3.43
C ALA A 35 -5.82 -18.08 -4.18
N VAL A 36 -5.13 -18.78 -5.08
CA VAL A 36 -4.10 -18.18 -5.95
C VAL A 36 -4.72 -17.12 -6.88
N HIS A 37 -5.87 -17.40 -7.50
CA HIS A 37 -6.56 -16.42 -8.33
C HIS A 37 -7.04 -15.21 -7.52
N LEU A 38 -7.53 -15.46 -6.31
CA LEU A 38 -7.92 -14.41 -5.38
C LEU A 38 -6.70 -13.54 -4.97
N ALA A 39 -5.54 -14.17 -4.74
CA ALA A 39 -4.30 -13.45 -4.47
C ALA A 39 -3.88 -12.57 -5.65
N CYS A 40 -3.97 -13.08 -6.88
CA CYS A 40 -3.71 -12.28 -8.08
C CYS A 40 -4.68 -11.09 -8.18
N ALA A 41 -5.98 -11.31 -7.97
CA ALA A 41 -7.00 -10.26 -8.01
C ALA A 41 -6.74 -9.17 -6.96
N GLY A 42 -6.22 -9.51 -5.78
CA GLY A 42 -5.81 -8.56 -4.75
C GLY A 42 -4.49 -7.85 -5.04
N LEU A 43 -3.53 -8.55 -5.67
CA LEU A 43 -2.18 -8.03 -5.90
C LEU A 43 -2.12 -7.00 -7.05
N TYR A 44 -2.75 -7.31 -8.19
CA TYR A 44 -2.62 -6.49 -9.41
C TYR A 44 -3.09 -5.03 -9.27
N PRO A 45 -4.14 -4.70 -8.50
CA PRO A 45 -4.56 -3.31 -8.30
C PRO A 45 -3.62 -2.48 -7.42
N ILE A 46 -2.75 -3.11 -6.63
CA ILE A 46 -1.93 -2.41 -5.63
C ILE A 46 -0.90 -1.47 -6.28
N PRO A 47 -0.04 -1.91 -7.24
CA PRO A 47 0.97 -1.03 -7.82
C PRO A 47 0.41 0.23 -8.49
N PRO A 48 -0.59 0.14 -9.40
CA PRO A 48 -1.17 1.34 -9.99
C PRO A 48 -1.91 2.21 -8.97
N GLY A 49 -2.58 1.59 -8.00
CA GLY A 49 -3.28 2.31 -6.94
C GLY A 49 -2.32 3.09 -6.04
N VAL A 50 -1.22 2.49 -5.61
CA VAL A 50 -0.18 3.16 -4.81
C VAL A 50 0.49 4.26 -5.62
N SER A 51 0.76 4.04 -6.91
CA SER A 51 1.34 5.07 -7.78
C SER A 51 0.43 6.28 -7.91
N ALA A 52 -0.85 6.06 -8.21
CA ALA A 52 -1.84 7.13 -8.32
C ALA A 52 -2.00 7.90 -6.99
N TRP A 53 -2.05 7.17 -5.88
CA TRP A 53 -2.15 7.78 -4.56
C TRP A 53 -0.91 8.60 -4.20
N THR A 54 0.29 8.11 -4.51
CA THR A 54 1.55 8.83 -4.30
C THR A 54 1.58 10.12 -5.12
N VAL A 55 1.20 10.07 -6.40
CA VAL A 55 1.17 11.26 -7.27
C VAL A 55 0.17 12.31 -6.76
N ASN A 56 -0.98 11.88 -6.25
CA ASN A 56 -2.02 12.78 -5.77
C ASN A 56 -1.71 13.40 -4.40
N ASN A 57 -0.83 12.77 -3.61
CA ASN A 57 -0.50 13.21 -2.26
C ASN A 57 0.88 13.86 -2.13
N LEU A 58 1.68 13.83 -3.19
CA LEU A 58 2.94 14.55 -3.24
C LEU A 58 2.81 15.79 -4.12
N GLY A 59 3.39 16.86 -3.66
CA GLY A 59 3.49 18.07 -4.45
C GLY A 59 4.36 17.89 -5.70
N PRO A 60 4.18 18.74 -6.72
CA PRO A 60 4.82 18.57 -8.04
C PRO A 60 6.32 18.36 -7.98
N GLN A 61 7.03 19.05 -7.08
CA GLN A 61 8.48 18.97 -6.95
C GLN A 61 8.99 17.62 -6.44
N LYS A 62 8.18 16.90 -5.63
CA LYS A 62 8.55 15.65 -4.97
C LYS A 62 8.03 14.41 -5.68
N ARG A 63 7.11 14.54 -6.64
CA ARG A 63 6.44 13.41 -7.32
C ARG A 63 7.42 12.45 -7.97
N ALA A 64 8.37 12.98 -8.74
CA ALA A 64 9.34 12.14 -9.43
C ALA A 64 10.21 11.32 -8.47
N MET A 65 10.67 11.94 -7.38
CA MET A 65 11.45 11.26 -6.35
C MET A 65 10.62 10.23 -5.60
N GLY A 66 9.37 10.54 -5.27
CA GLY A 66 8.46 9.61 -4.59
C GLY A 66 8.18 8.36 -5.42
N ILE A 67 7.92 8.53 -6.72
CA ILE A 67 7.72 7.40 -7.65
C ILE A 67 9.00 6.57 -7.77
N ALA A 68 10.17 7.20 -7.94
CA ALA A 68 11.45 6.50 -8.05
C ALA A 68 11.75 5.66 -6.80
N LEU A 69 11.54 6.22 -5.61
CA LEU A 69 11.69 5.52 -4.33
C LEU A 69 10.73 4.32 -4.21
N MET A 70 9.48 4.50 -4.58
CA MET A 70 8.48 3.43 -4.57
C MET A 70 8.87 2.28 -5.50
N VAL A 71 9.30 2.56 -6.72
CA VAL A 71 9.76 1.55 -7.69
C VAL A 71 11.00 0.83 -7.18
N MET A 72 11.95 1.56 -6.59
CA MET A 72 13.17 0.98 -6.02
C MET A 72 12.84 0.00 -4.88
N ILE A 73 12.01 0.41 -3.92
CA ILE A 73 11.59 -0.46 -2.80
C ILE A 73 10.81 -1.66 -3.31
N GLY A 74 9.91 -1.46 -4.28
CA GLY A 74 9.14 -2.53 -4.91
C GLY A 74 10.05 -3.56 -5.60
N SER A 75 11.10 -3.11 -6.28
CA SER A 75 12.08 -3.99 -6.92
C SER A 75 12.87 -4.84 -5.93
N ILE A 76 13.26 -4.27 -4.78
CA ILE A 76 13.88 -5.02 -3.68
C ILE A 76 12.93 -6.11 -3.17
N GLY A 77 11.64 -5.77 -2.99
CA GLY A 77 10.61 -6.72 -2.60
C GLY A 77 10.46 -7.87 -3.60
N GLY A 78 10.56 -7.60 -4.91
CA GLY A 78 10.56 -8.61 -5.97
C GLY A 78 11.74 -9.57 -5.88
N VAL A 79 12.93 -9.06 -5.60
CA VAL A 79 14.13 -9.91 -5.37
C VAL A 79 13.91 -10.83 -4.16
N ILE A 80 13.49 -10.27 -3.03
CA ILE A 80 13.19 -11.07 -1.82
C ILE A 80 12.15 -12.13 -2.14
N GLY A 81 11.05 -11.76 -2.81
CA GLY A 81 9.96 -12.65 -3.20
C GLY A 81 10.40 -13.87 -4.02
N SER A 82 11.45 -13.70 -4.83
CA SER A 82 12.01 -14.80 -5.64
C SER A 82 12.74 -15.87 -4.81
N PHE A 83 13.17 -15.56 -3.60
CA PHE A 83 13.97 -16.45 -2.77
C PHE A 83 13.23 -17.04 -1.55
N ILE A 84 12.03 -16.56 -1.23
CA ILE A 84 11.30 -17.02 -0.03
C ILE A 84 10.61 -18.38 -0.22
N TYR A 85 10.36 -18.80 -1.47
CA TYR A 85 9.76 -20.11 -1.76
C TYR A 85 10.84 -21.16 -1.95
N LEU A 86 11.28 -21.75 -0.85
CA LEU A 86 12.40 -22.71 -0.84
C LEU A 86 11.96 -24.08 -1.38
N GLU A 87 12.65 -24.61 -2.37
CA GLU A 87 12.34 -25.90 -2.98
C GLU A 87 12.29 -27.05 -1.96
N ARG A 88 13.17 -27.01 -0.97
CA ARG A 88 13.20 -27.97 0.14
C ARG A 88 11.93 -28.03 0.98
N GLU A 89 11.08 -27.00 0.92
CA GLU A 89 9.81 -26.92 1.64
C GLU A 89 8.62 -27.39 0.81
N SER A 90 8.84 -27.84 -0.41
CA SER A 90 7.79 -28.37 -1.29
C SER A 90 7.10 -29.58 -0.63
N PRO A 91 5.76 -29.71 -0.74
CA PRO A 91 4.80 -28.83 -1.42
C PRO A 91 4.19 -27.75 -0.52
N LYS A 92 4.58 -27.65 0.75
CA LYS A 92 3.91 -26.83 1.79
C LYS A 92 4.31 -25.37 1.77
N TYR A 93 5.57 -25.05 1.42
CA TYR A 93 6.16 -23.70 1.37
C TYR A 93 5.79 -22.79 2.56
N PRO A 94 5.93 -23.26 3.82
CA PRO A 94 5.49 -22.49 4.99
C PRO A 94 6.20 -21.14 5.11
N THR A 95 7.51 -21.11 4.83
CA THR A 95 8.29 -19.86 4.88
C THR A 95 7.80 -18.85 3.84
N GLY A 96 7.53 -19.28 2.61
CA GLY A 96 7.05 -18.43 1.53
C GLY A 96 5.70 -17.83 1.86
N PHE A 97 4.73 -18.64 2.25
CA PHE A 97 3.38 -18.16 2.57
C PHE A 97 3.34 -17.33 3.86
N ALA A 98 4.11 -17.67 4.89
CA ALA A 98 4.19 -16.88 6.12
C ALA A 98 4.80 -15.49 5.87
N THR A 99 5.87 -15.42 5.10
CA THR A 99 6.52 -14.15 4.74
C THR A 99 5.59 -13.28 3.89
N SER A 100 4.91 -13.87 2.90
CA SER A 100 3.96 -13.16 2.06
C SER A 100 2.76 -12.64 2.86
N LEU A 101 2.23 -13.45 3.78
CA LEU A 101 1.14 -13.05 4.67
C LEU A 101 1.58 -11.90 5.59
N SER A 102 2.78 -11.99 6.16
CA SER A 102 3.33 -10.93 7.02
C SER A 102 3.51 -9.62 6.25
N ALA A 103 4.05 -9.68 5.04
CA ALA A 103 4.21 -8.51 4.18
C ALA A 103 2.86 -7.87 3.80
N ALA A 104 1.85 -8.70 3.45
CA ALA A 104 0.50 -8.21 3.17
C ALA A 104 -0.14 -7.55 4.40
N GLY A 105 0.02 -8.15 5.58
CA GLY A 105 -0.46 -7.58 6.85
C GLY A 105 0.20 -6.24 7.19
N LEU A 106 1.52 -6.14 7.02
CA LEU A 106 2.25 -4.88 7.19
C LEU A 106 1.76 -3.81 6.21
N GLY A 107 1.45 -4.18 4.97
CA GLY A 107 0.85 -3.28 3.99
C GLY A 107 -0.49 -2.71 4.44
N VAL A 108 -1.38 -3.53 5.00
CA VAL A 108 -2.66 -3.07 5.56
C VAL A 108 -2.44 -2.09 6.71
N VAL A 109 -1.55 -2.43 7.66
CA VAL A 109 -1.24 -1.57 8.81
C VAL A 109 -0.67 -0.23 8.34
N ALA A 110 0.25 -0.24 7.39
CA ALA A 110 0.83 0.98 6.82
C ALA A 110 -0.23 1.85 6.14
N ALA A 111 -1.10 1.26 5.32
CA ALA A 111 -2.17 1.97 4.63
C ALA A 111 -3.15 2.63 5.62
N LEU A 112 -3.61 1.89 6.63
CA LEU A 112 -4.49 2.42 7.68
C LEU A 112 -3.84 3.53 8.48
N THR A 113 -2.56 3.37 8.82
CA THR A 113 -1.78 4.39 9.56
C THR A 113 -1.70 5.70 8.76
N LEU A 114 -1.38 5.60 7.46
CA LEU A 114 -1.30 6.77 6.58
C LEU A 114 -2.66 7.44 6.40
N GLU A 115 -3.74 6.66 6.22
CA GLU A 115 -5.09 7.20 6.10
C GLU A 115 -5.52 7.97 7.34
N LEU A 116 -5.28 7.40 8.52
CA LEU A 116 -5.56 8.07 9.80
C LEU A 116 -4.72 9.34 9.98
N PHE A 117 -3.44 9.29 9.60
CA PHE A 117 -2.54 10.43 9.71
C PHE A 117 -2.97 11.58 8.80
N TYR A 118 -3.25 11.28 7.54
CA TYR A 118 -3.69 12.30 6.59
C TYR A 118 -5.08 12.84 6.90
N SER A 119 -5.99 11.99 7.38
CA SER A 119 -7.30 12.43 7.87
C SER A 119 -7.19 13.44 9.02
N LYS A 120 -6.28 13.19 9.97
CA LYS A 120 -6.00 14.13 11.07
C LYS A 120 -5.43 15.45 10.56
N ILE A 121 -4.49 15.40 9.61
CA ILE A 121 -3.92 16.62 9.02
C ILE A 121 -4.99 17.42 8.29
N ASN A 122 -5.80 16.76 7.45
CA ASN A 122 -6.89 17.41 6.73
C ASN A 122 -7.86 18.10 7.71
N LYS A 123 -8.32 17.38 8.74
CA LYS A 123 -9.21 17.95 9.76
C LYS A 123 -8.61 19.17 10.46
N ARG A 124 -7.31 19.15 10.75
CA ARG A 124 -6.63 20.31 11.34
C ARG A 124 -6.56 21.49 10.38
N ARG A 125 -6.31 21.22 9.10
CA ARG A 125 -6.24 22.24 8.06
C ARG A 125 -7.62 22.82 7.75
N ASP A 126 -8.69 22.05 7.88
CA ASP A 126 -10.08 22.51 7.67
C ASP A 126 -10.55 23.50 8.75
N GLN A 127 -9.85 23.59 9.87
CA GLN A 127 -10.12 24.56 10.92
C GLN A 127 -9.54 25.96 10.63
N MET A 128 -8.65 26.06 9.63
CA MET A 128 -8.07 27.33 9.21
C MET A 128 -8.87 27.91 8.05
N SER A 129 -9.28 29.17 8.17
CA SER A 129 -9.91 29.87 7.06
C SER A 129 -8.90 30.13 5.94
N GLU A 130 -9.35 29.99 4.68
CA GLU A 130 -8.50 30.31 3.53
C GLU A 130 -8.02 31.78 3.55
N GLU A 131 -8.87 32.68 4.03
CA GLU A 131 -8.55 34.12 4.18
C GLU A 131 -7.44 34.33 5.20
N GLU A 132 -7.49 33.65 6.34
CA GLU A 132 -6.45 33.73 7.38
C GLU A 132 -5.11 33.20 6.86
N VAL A 133 -5.11 32.10 6.11
CA VAL A 133 -3.90 31.52 5.53
C VAL A 133 -3.29 32.49 4.51
N ARG A 134 -4.10 33.09 3.62
CA ARG A 134 -3.63 34.07 2.61
C ARG A 134 -3.21 35.39 3.21
N ALA A 135 -3.71 35.74 4.40
CA ALA A 135 -3.26 36.92 5.14
C ALA A 135 -1.92 36.68 5.86
N THR A 136 -1.63 35.42 6.23
CA THR A 136 -0.43 35.05 7.00
C THR A 136 0.77 34.68 6.12
N TYR A 137 0.52 34.05 4.96
CA TYR A 137 1.57 33.54 4.07
C TYR A 137 1.48 34.22 2.70
N SER A 138 2.64 34.55 2.14
CA SER A 138 2.71 35.04 0.76
C SER A 138 2.41 33.91 -0.24
N VAL A 139 2.05 34.29 -1.46
CA VAL A 139 1.79 33.31 -2.54
C VAL A 139 3.05 32.47 -2.85
N GLU A 140 4.22 33.09 -2.78
CA GLU A 140 5.50 32.42 -3.01
C GLU A 140 5.80 31.40 -1.91
N GLU A 141 5.60 31.74 -0.65
CA GLU A 141 5.75 30.83 0.49
C GLU A 141 4.79 29.62 0.40
N LEU A 142 3.53 29.85 0.01
CA LEU A 142 2.55 28.78 -0.16
C LEU A 142 2.94 27.80 -1.28
N ILE A 143 3.56 28.30 -2.34
CA ILE A 143 4.08 27.47 -3.44
C ILE A 143 5.30 26.66 -2.98
N ASP A 144 6.23 27.28 -2.23
CA ASP A 144 7.42 26.60 -1.70
C ASP A 144 7.09 25.54 -0.65
N MET A 145 6.02 25.73 0.12
CA MET A 145 5.54 24.74 1.07
C MET A 145 5.00 23.48 0.41
N ASP A 146 4.52 23.57 -0.83
CA ASP A 146 4.02 22.45 -1.64
C ASP A 146 2.94 21.63 -0.91
N ASP A 147 3.14 20.33 -0.66
CA ASP A 147 2.24 19.46 0.10
C ASP A 147 2.12 19.82 1.60
N ARG A 148 3.05 20.63 2.13
CA ARG A 148 3.01 21.16 3.50
C ARG A 148 2.14 22.39 3.66
N SER A 149 1.73 23.02 2.56
CA SER A 149 0.86 24.20 2.60
C SER A 149 -0.43 23.92 3.40
N PRO A 150 -0.89 24.86 4.25
CA PRO A 150 -2.17 24.74 4.94
C PRO A 150 -3.37 24.61 4.00
N LEU A 151 -3.24 25.06 2.75
CA LEU A 151 -4.28 24.93 1.72
C LEU A 151 -4.30 23.57 1.02
N PHE A 152 -3.23 22.80 1.13
CA PHE A 152 -3.17 21.47 0.51
C PHE A 152 -4.04 20.47 1.28
N ARG A 153 -4.78 19.65 0.56
CA ARG A 153 -5.59 18.55 1.14
C ARG A 153 -5.08 17.22 0.61
N TYR A 154 -4.77 16.32 1.53
CA TYR A 154 -4.40 14.95 1.18
C TYR A 154 -5.62 14.18 0.69
N ASN A 155 -5.42 13.40 -0.36
CA ASN A 155 -6.44 12.53 -0.92
C ASN A 155 -6.51 11.22 -0.10
N LEU A 156 -7.69 10.89 0.45
CA LEU A 156 -7.93 9.74 1.33
C LEU A 156 -8.49 8.55 0.56
#